data_55e2eae35d5db84c13ebaa83c21ee03a
#
_entry.id   55e2eae35d5db84c13ebaa83c21ee03a
#
_cell.length_a   1.000
_cell.length_b   1.000
_cell.length_c   1.000
_cell.angle_alpha   90.00
_cell.angle_beta   90.00
_cell.angle_gamma   90.00
#
_symmetry.space_group_name_H-M   'P 1'
#
loop_
_entity.id
_entity.type
_entity.pdbx_description
1 polymer ?
#
loop_
_entity_poly.entity_id
_entity_poly.type
_entity_poly.pdbx_seq_one_letter_code
_entity_poly.pdbx_strand_id
1 'polypeptide(L)'
;MYLCMQFDHKIKKLVSGQGLSSARKHTFRFFRMNRFPLETKRVIETIDPVAFEQIRQRYAVENPGEHWPKYLDLDRWIDINVRRIREIELDLARRKRILDLGCGAGYFLYIAQLLGHSGLGLDVDYVPMFADITRLLGVRRVIQRIQAFEPLPDLGAKFNLVTAFMICFNNHKQADLWGVAEWEFFLDDLARHLAPRGRVWLELNREYDETFYTPELREFFQRRGATIDEHKIIFNSGLPTPASTSPIAR
;
A
#
# COMPACT_ATOMS: atom_id res chain seq x y z
N MET A 1 -2.79 41.86 7.52
CA MET A 1 -1.80 40.85 7.93
C MET A 1 -2.03 39.45 7.31
N TYR A 2 -3.26 39.02 7.06
CA TYR A 2 -3.56 37.71 6.41
C TYR A 2 -3.19 37.61 4.93
N LEU A 3 -3.26 38.68 4.15
CA LEU A 3 -2.92 38.68 2.71
C LEU A 3 -1.40 38.51 2.46
N CYS A 4 -0.54 39.03 3.31
CA CYS A 4 0.92 38.91 3.17
C CYS A 4 1.42 37.46 3.39
N MET A 5 0.84 36.71 4.36
CA MET A 5 1.23 35.30 4.62
C MET A 5 0.87 34.37 3.48
N GLN A 6 -0.22 34.62 2.74
CA GLN A 6 -0.57 33.80 1.56
C GLN A 6 0.34 34.05 0.36
N PHE A 7 0.87 35.28 0.22
CA PHE A 7 1.80 35.61 -0.87
C PHE A 7 3.17 34.96 -0.67
N ASP A 8 3.72 34.97 0.54
CA ASP A 8 4.98 34.31 0.86
C ASP A 8 4.93 32.79 0.64
N HIS A 9 3.81 32.14 0.93
CA HIS A 9 3.64 30.72 0.71
C HIS A 9 3.58 30.36 -0.79
N LYS A 10 2.96 31.23 -1.60
CA LYS A 10 2.92 31.07 -3.07
C LYS A 10 4.28 31.29 -3.71
N ILE A 11 5.04 32.27 -3.24
CA ILE A 11 6.40 32.57 -3.73
C ILE A 11 7.36 31.43 -3.34
N LYS A 12 7.30 30.91 -2.11
CA LYS A 12 8.08 29.73 -1.71
C LYS A 12 7.80 28.50 -2.55
N LYS A 13 6.53 28.24 -2.92
CA LYS A 13 6.15 27.15 -3.84
C LYS A 13 6.67 27.35 -5.26
N LEU A 14 6.76 28.57 -5.75
CA LEU A 14 7.33 28.88 -7.07
C LEU A 14 8.85 28.73 -7.08
N VAL A 15 9.55 29.24 -6.07
CA VAL A 15 11.01 29.17 -5.95
C VAL A 15 11.49 27.74 -5.67
N SER A 16 10.74 26.92 -4.94
CA SER A 16 11.07 25.52 -4.65
C SER A 16 10.80 24.56 -5.83
N GLY A 17 10.34 25.03 -6.98
CA GLY A 17 9.97 24.19 -8.13
C GLY A 17 8.72 23.31 -7.93
N GLN A 18 8.08 23.37 -6.78
CA GLN A 18 6.88 22.59 -6.47
C GLN A 18 5.71 22.94 -7.39
N GLY A 19 5.59 24.20 -7.80
CA GLY A 19 4.58 24.64 -8.75
C GLY A 19 4.73 24.02 -10.14
N LEU A 20 5.96 23.95 -10.67
CA LEU A 20 6.28 23.32 -11.96
C LEU A 20 6.06 21.79 -11.90
N SER A 21 6.47 21.15 -10.80
CA SER A 21 6.22 19.74 -10.57
C SER A 21 4.72 19.42 -10.51
N SER A 22 3.93 20.25 -9.82
CA SER A 22 2.48 20.09 -9.75
C SER A 22 1.80 20.31 -11.12
N ALA A 23 2.18 21.35 -11.86
CA ALA A 23 1.65 21.61 -13.20
C ALA A 23 1.96 20.45 -14.16
N ARG A 24 3.19 19.94 -14.12
CA ARG A 24 3.60 18.75 -14.90
C ARG A 24 2.78 17.52 -14.55
N LYS A 25 2.54 17.26 -13.26
CA LYS A 25 1.70 16.15 -12.81
C LYS A 25 0.25 16.29 -13.30
N HIS A 26 -0.34 17.49 -13.23
CA HIS A 26 -1.69 17.75 -13.74
C HIS A 26 -1.77 17.53 -15.25
N THR A 27 -0.80 17.98 -16.02
CA THR A 27 -0.73 17.77 -17.47
C THR A 27 -0.63 16.29 -17.82
N PHE A 28 0.25 15.55 -17.13
CA PHE A 28 0.37 14.11 -17.33
C PHE A 28 -0.91 13.35 -16.92
N ARG A 29 -1.57 13.73 -15.84
CA ARG A 29 -2.88 13.17 -15.46
C ARG A 29 -3.91 13.41 -16.53
N PHE A 30 -4.01 14.64 -17.06
CA PHE A 30 -4.94 14.98 -18.13
C PHE A 30 -4.74 14.09 -19.37
N PHE A 31 -3.52 13.90 -19.83
CA PHE A 31 -3.23 13.02 -20.97
C PHE A 31 -3.49 11.54 -20.67
N ARG A 32 -3.34 11.08 -19.43
CA ARG A 32 -3.65 9.71 -19.03
C ARG A 32 -5.12 9.46 -18.77
N MET A 33 -5.87 10.46 -18.30
CA MET A 33 -7.32 10.38 -18.17
C MET A 33 -8.02 10.01 -19.48
N ASN A 34 -7.44 10.38 -20.61
CA ASN A 34 -7.96 9.98 -21.94
C ASN A 34 -7.74 8.48 -22.25
N ARG A 35 -6.84 7.78 -21.56
CA ARG A 35 -6.62 6.34 -21.75
C ARG A 35 -7.46 5.49 -20.79
N PHE A 36 -7.49 5.86 -19.54
CA PHE A 36 -8.36 5.32 -18.51
C PHE A 36 -8.64 6.42 -17.47
N PRO A 37 -9.85 7.00 -17.45
CA PRO A 37 -10.21 8.00 -16.45
C PRO A 37 -10.25 7.34 -15.06
N LEU A 38 -9.28 7.66 -14.22
CA LEU A 38 -9.18 7.14 -12.86
C LEU A 38 -10.19 7.86 -11.95
N GLU A 39 -11.47 7.50 -12.13
CA GLU A 39 -12.61 7.97 -11.34
C GLU A 39 -13.30 6.78 -10.71
N THR A 40 -13.78 6.91 -9.49
CA THR A 40 -14.44 5.84 -8.72
C THR A 40 -15.54 5.17 -9.55
N LYS A 41 -16.43 5.96 -10.14
CA LYS A 41 -17.53 5.46 -10.97
C LYS A 41 -17.03 4.63 -12.17
N ARG A 42 -16.01 5.12 -12.88
CA ARG A 42 -15.44 4.44 -14.05
C ARG A 42 -14.78 3.12 -13.68
N VAL A 43 -14.15 3.04 -12.53
CA VAL A 43 -13.59 1.78 -12.02
C VAL A 43 -14.72 0.80 -11.69
N ILE A 44 -15.77 1.24 -11.00
CA ILE A 44 -16.93 0.40 -10.66
C ILE A 44 -17.60 -0.15 -11.91
N GLU A 45 -17.79 0.67 -12.95
CA GLU A 45 -18.37 0.26 -14.24
C GLU A 45 -17.60 -0.89 -14.94
N THR A 46 -16.33 -1.15 -14.55
CA THR A 46 -15.54 -2.27 -15.09
C THR A 46 -15.73 -3.59 -14.32
N ILE A 47 -16.41 -3.58 -13.19
CA ILE A 47 -16.69 -4.75 -12.37
C ILE A 47 -18.02 -5.36 -12.83
N ASP A 48 -18.09 -6.68 -13.01
CA ASP A 48 -19.35 -7.36 -13.31
C ASP A 48 -20.36 -7.14 -12.17
N PRO A 49 -21.43 -6.36 -12.39
CA PRO A 49 -22.37 -6.00 -11.35
C PRO A 49 -23.22 -7.20 -10.88
N VAL A 50 -23.49 -8.17 -11.76
CA VAL A 50 -24.27 -9.35 -11.40
C VAL A 50 -23.47 -10.28 -10.52
N ALA A 51 -22.24 -10.57 -10.93
CA ALA A 51 -21.34 -11.42 -10.14
C ALA A 51 -20.98 -10.79 -8.79
N PHE A 52 -20.77 -9.47 -8.74
CA PHE A 52 -20.52 -8.79 -7.48
C PHE A 52 -21.72 -8.79 -6.56
N GLU A 53 -22.92 -8.60 -7.10
CA GLU A 53 -24.17 -8.66 -6.32
C GLU A 53 -24.41 -10.05 -5.70
N GLN A 54 -24.08 -11.13 -6.42
CA GLN A 54 -24.14 -12.49 -5.87
C GLN A 54 -23.18 -12.67 -4.68
N ILE A 55 -21.96 -12.11 -4.76
CA ILE A 55 -21.01 -12.09 -3.63
C ILE A 55 -21.62 -11.29 -2.47
N ARG A 56 -22.15 -10.11 -2.75
CA ARG A 56 -22.78 -9.25 -1.74
C ARG A 56 -23.90 -9.95 -1.00
N GLN A 57 -24.81 -10.60 -1.72
CA GLN A 57 -25.93 -11.34 -1.13
C GLN A 57 -25.44 -12.49 -0.24
N ARG A 58 -24.42 -13.24 -0.69
CA ARG A 58 -23.85 -14.35 0.08
C ARG A 58 -23.29 -13.89 1.42
N TYR A 59 -22.50 -12.83 1.44
CA TYR A 59 -21.75 -12.43 2.62
C TYR A 59 -22.41 -11.36 3.48
N ALA A 60 -23.35 -10.58 2.96
CA ALA A 60 -24.12 -9.62 3.75
C ALA A 60 -25.18 -10.28 4.65
N VAL A 61 -25.67 -11.45 4.24
CA VAL A 61 -26.75 -12.17 4.96
C VAL A 61 -26.19 -13.22 5.93
N GLU A 62 -25.03 -13.83 5.60
CA GLU A 62 -24.52 -14.98 6.34
C GLU A 62 -23.86 -14.64 7.68
N ASN A 63 -23.37 -13.41 7.87
CA ASN A 63 -22.61 -13.02 9.08
C ASN A 63 -22.98 -11.61 9.59
N PRO A 64 -24.16 -11.42 10.17
CA PRO A 64 -24.62 -10.09 10.61
C PRO A 64 -23.81 -9.44 11.75
N GLY A 65 -22.86 -10.17 12.35
CA GLY A 65 -21.97 -9.66 13.41
C GLY A 65 -20.53 -9.40 13.00
N GLU A 66 -20.13 -9.71 11.75
CA GLU A 66 -18.76 -9.56 11.30
C GLU A 66 -18.52 -8.19 10.64
N HIS A 67 -17.32 -7.62 10.86
CA HIS A 67 -16.95 -6.32 10.28
C HIS A 67 -16.60 -6.39 8.77
N TRP A 68 -16.51 -7.58 8.20
CA TRP A 68 -16.09 -7.83 6.82
C TRP A 68 -17.07 -7.33 5.75
N PRO A 69 -18.41 -7.33 5.97
CA PRO A 69 -19.37 -6.82 4.99
C PRO A 69 -19.11 -5.37 4.56
N LYS A 70 -18.39 -4.57 5.36
CA LYS A 70 -17.99 -3.22 4.97
C LYS A 70 -17.20 -3.16 3.66
N TYR A 71 -16.48 -4.24 3.30
CA TYR A 71 -15.69 -4.32 2.06
C TYR A 71 -16.55 -4.56 0.82
N LEU A 72 -17.85 -4.81 0.98
CA LEU A 72 -18.84 -4.90 -0.11
C LEU A 72 -19.38 -3.53 -0.56
N ASP A 73 -19.00 -2.45 0.11
CA ASP A 73 -19.26 -1.07 -0.31
C ASP A 73 -18.23 -0.64 -1.37
N LEU A 74 -18.57 -0.87 -2.65
CA LEU A 74 -17.68 -0.55 -3.77
C LEU A 74 -17.34 0.94 -3.86
N ASP A 75 -18.33 1.81 -3.68
CA ASP A 75 -18.10 3.25 -3.78
C ASP A 75 -17.02 3.70 -2.79
N ARG A 76 -17.15 3.28 -1.56
CA ARG A 76 -16.19 3.58 -0.51
C ARG A 76 -14.81 3.02 -0.79
N TRP A 77 -14.72 1.71 -1.09
CA TRP A 77 -13.42 1.06 -1.18
C TRP A 77 -12.69 1.35 -2.47
N ILE A 78 -13.41 1.52 -3.58
CA ILE A 78 -12.80 1.97 -4.83
C ILE A 78 -12.29 3.40 -4.66
N ASP A 79 -13.07 4.32 -4.04
CA ASP A 79 -12.62 5.69 -3.80
C ASP A 79 -11.36 5.77 -2.93
N ILE A 80 -11.30 5.01 -1.83
CA ILE A 80 -10.11 4.90 -0.99
C ILE A 80 -8.89 4.47 -1.83
N ASN A 81 -9.05 3.43 -2.65
CA ASN A 81 -7.93 2.90 -3.41
C ASN A 81 -7.57 3.76 -4.64
N VAL A 82 -8.50 4.48 -5.24
CA VAL A 82 -8.22 5.54 -6.22
C VAL A 82 -7.35 6.64 -5.61
N ARG A 83 -7.64 7.06 -4.37
CA ARG A 83 -6.82 8.03 -3.65
C ARG A 83 -5.41 7.50 -3.38
N ARG A 84 -5.27 6.25 -2.92
CA ARG A 84 -3.97 5.57 -2.72
C ARG A 84 -3.14 5.51 -4.00
N ILE A 85 -3.75 5.12 -5.12
CA ILE A 85 -3.09 5.12 -6.44
C ILE A 85 -2.53 6.50 -6.80
N ARG A 86 -3.32 7.58 -6.57
CA ARG A 86 -2.90 8.94 -6.86
C ARG A 86 -1.81 9.43 -5.90
N GLU A 87 -1.89 9.07 -4.64
CA GLU A 87 -0.92 9.45 -3.62
C GLU A 87 0.46 8.85 -3.90
N ILE A 88 0.49 7.57 -4.29
CA ILE A 88 1.73 6.87 -4.65
C ILE A 88 2.21 7.24 -6.08
N GLU A 89 1.38 7.99 -6.83
CA GLU A 89 1.62 8.41 -8.21
C GLU A 89 1.67 7.25 -9.22
N LEU A 90 0.98 6.15 -8.95
CA LEU A 90 0.90 5.03 -9.88
C LEU A 90 0.18 5.39 -11.17
N ASP A 91 -0.81 6.31 -11.12
CA ASP A 91 -1.50 6.84 -12.28
C ASP A 91 -0.55 7.56 -13.26
N LEU A 92 0.61 8.03 -12.79
CA LEU A 92 1.63 8.70 -13.59
C LEU A 92 2.81 7.78 -13.93
N ALA A 93 2.95 6.66 -13.23
CA ALA A 93 4.10 5.77 -13.36
C ALA A 93 4.06 4.98 -14.68
N ARG A 94 5.24 4.61 -15.20
CA ARG A 94 5.38 3.55 -16.20
C ARG A 94 4.98 2.23 -15.55
N ARG A 95 4.71 1.19 -16.36
CA ARG A 95 4.37 -0.15 -15.91
C ARG A 95 5.26 -0.61 -14.75
N LYS A 96 4.64 -1.00 -13.65
CA LYS A 96 5.28 -1.48 -12.43
C LYS A 96 4.81 -2.89 -12.13
N ARG A 97 5.67 -3.67 -11.49
CA ARG A 97 5.30 -4.91 -10.82
C ARG A 97 5.13 -4.61 -9.33
N ILE A 98 3.96 -4.92 -8.77
CA ILE A 98 3.54 -4.52 -7.43
C ILE A 98 3.31 -5.78 -6.60
N LEU A 99 3.81 -5.78 -5.37
CA LEU A 99 3.44 -6.72 -4.32
C LEU A 99 2.61 -5.95 -3.29
N ASP A 100 1.40 -6.43 -2.98
CA ASP A 100 0.53 -5.84 -1.98
C ASP A 100 0.36 -6.81 -0.81
N LEU A 101 0.92 -6.46 0.34
CA LEU A 101 0.90 -7.23 1.56
C LEU A 101 -0.39 -6.94 2.33
N GLY A 102 -1.14 -7.98 2.68
CA GLY A 102 -2.48 -7.84 3.24
C GLY A 102 -3.45 -7.25 2.23
N CYS A 103 -3.48 -7.81 1.01
CA CYS A 103 -4.22 -7.24 -0.12
C CYS A 103 -5.76 -7.25 0.07
N GLY A 104 -6.30 -7.97 1.05
CA GLY A 104 -7.73 -8.07 1.32
C GLY A 104 -8.55 -8.44 0.09
N ALA A 105 -9.56 -7.65 -0.20
CA ALA A 105 -10.42 -7.79 -1.38
C ALA A 105 -9.73 -7.45 -2.73
N GLY A 106 -8.48 -7.02 -2.71
CA GLY A 106 -7.67 -6.81 -3.93
C GLY A 106 -7.99 -5.54 -4.72
N TYR A 107 -8.80 -4.64 -4.23
CA TYR A 107 -9.23 -3.43 -4.97
C TYR A 107 -8.05 -2.55 -5.42
N PHE A 108 -7.03 -2.39 -4.59
CA PHE A 108 -5.84 -1.61 -4.95
C PHE A 108 -5.12 -2.22 -6.17
N LEU A 109 -4.88 -3.52 -6.15
CA LEU A 109 -4.23 -4.23 -7.25
C LEU A 109 -5.10 -4.24 -8.51
N TYR A 110 -6.41 -4.38 -8.36
CA TYR A 110 -7.35 -4.29 -9.50
C TYR A 110 -7.24 -2.95 -10.22
N ILE A 111 -7.30 -1.83 -9.47
CA ILE A 111 -7.16 -0.49 -10.07
C ILE A 111 -5.76 -0.32 -10.71
N ALA A 112 -4.72 -0.83 -10.06
CA ALA A 112 -3.38 -0.81 -10.64
C ALA A 112 -3.30 -1.59 -11.95
N GLN A 113 -3.99 -2.73 -12.09
CA GLN A 113 -4.09 -3.52 -13.33
C GLN A 113 -4.80 -2.74 -14.44
N LEU A 114 -5.91 -2.03 -14.15
CA LEU A 114 -6.59 -1.17 -15.12
C LEU A 114 -5.67 -0.06 -15.67
N LEU A 115 -4.69 0.38 -14.87
CA LEU A 115 -3.67 1.34 -15.29
C LEU A 115 -2.47 0.71 -16.03
N GLY A 116 -2.50 -0.63 -16.25
CA GLY A 116 -1.46 -1.36 -16.98
C GLY A 116 -0.28 -1.82 -16.12
N HIS A 117 -0.38 -1.76 -14.78
CA HIS A 117 0.57 -2.40 -13.88
C HIS A 117 0.28 -3.91 -13.76
N SER A 118 1.22 -4.66 -13.20
CA SER A 118 1.00 -6.05 -12.80
C SER A 118 1.12 -6.15 -11.29
N GLY A 119 0.22 -6.93 -10.67
CA GLY A 119 0.15 -7.07 -9.22
C GLY A 119 0.13 -8.51 -8.76
N LEU A 120 0.64 -8.73 -7.56
CA LEU A 120 0.50 -9.94 -6.78
C LEU A 120 0.09 -9.52 -5.36
N GLY A 121 -1.01 -10.07 -4.86
CA GLY A 121 -1.42 -9.93 -3.48
C GLY A 121 -0.81 -11.03 -2.62
N LEU A 122 -0.52 -10.73 -1.38
CA LEU A 122 -0.21 -11.70 -0.35
C LEU A 122 -1.16 -11.47 0.81
N ASP A 123 -1.87 -12.50 1.25
CA ASP A 123 -2.84 -12.39 2.33
C ASP A 123 -3.09 -13.75 2.99
N VAL A 124 -3.78 -13.73 4.11
CA VAL A 124 -4.34 -14.92 4.76
C VAL A 124 -5.68 -15.30 4.12
N ASP A 125 -6.14 -16.53 4.35
CA ASP A 125 -7.42 -17.01 3.78
C ASP A 125 -8.53 -17.19 4.83
N TYR A 126 -8.53 -16.29 5.83
CA TYR A 126 -9.53 -16.35 6.91
C TYR A 126 -10.89 -15.77 6.53
N VAL A 127 -10.95 -15.01 5.44
CA VAL A 127 -12.16 -14.33 4.97
C VAL A 127 -12.49 -14.82 3.56
N PRO A 128 -13.36 -15.82 3.39
CA PRO A 128 -13.71 -16.40 2.08
C PRO A 128 -14.20 -15.36 1.08
N MET A 129 -14.85 -14.30 1.55
CA MET A 129 -15.29 -13.18 0.73
C MET A 129 -14.13 -12.52 -0.03
N PHE A 130 -12.94 -12.40 0.57
CA PHE A 130 -11.79 -11.83 -0.13
C PHE A 130 -11.30 -12.72 -1.28
N ALA A 131 -11.38 -14.05 -1.09
CA ALA A 131 -11.06 -14.99 -2.17
C ALA A 131 -12.03 -14.85 -3.35
N ASP A 132 -13.33 -14.70 -3.09
CA ASP A 132 -14.33 -14.55 -4.13
C ASP A 132 -14.19 -13.20 -4.86
N ILE A 133 -13.98 -12.10 -4.12
CA ILE A 133 -13.78 -10.78 -4.73
C ILE A 133 -12.49 -10.75 -5.56
N THR A 134 -11.36 -11.24 -5.04
CA THR A 134 -10.09 -11.25 -5.79
C THR A 134 -10.18 -12.11 -7.05
N ARG A 135 -10.94 -13.21 -7.01
CA ARG A 135 -11.21 -14.06 -8.18
C ARG A 135 -12.05 -13.30 -9.22
N LEU A 136 -13.14 -12.64 -8.79
CA LEU A 136 -13.98 -11.81 -9.68
C LEU A 136 -13.15 -10.71 -10.36
N LEU A 137 -12.28 -10.05 -9.61
CA LEU A 137 -11.44 -8.95 -10.10
C LEU A 137 -10.21 -9.43 -10.89
N GLY A 138 -9.97 -10.73 -11.02
CA GLY A 138 -8.78 -11.29 -11.68
C GLY A 138 -7.47 -10.91 -10.98
N VAL A 139 -7.49 -10.68 -9.68
CA VAL A 139 -6.31 -10.37 -8.87
C VAL A 139 -5.64 -11.65 -8.41
N ARG A 140 -4.36 -11.82 -8.77
CA ARG A 140 -3.55 -12.95 -8.31
C ARG A 140 -3.19 -12.79 -6.84
N ARG A 141 -3.35 -13.85 -6.05
CA ARG A 141 -3.09 -13.87 -4.61
C ARG A 141 -2.27 -15.10 -4.21
N VAL A 142 -1.30 -14.90 -3.33
CA VAL A 142 -0.60 -15.95 -2.59
C VAL A 142 -1.15 -15.97 -1.17
N ILE A 143 -1.49 -17.16 -0.68
CA ILE A 143 -1.98 -17.35 0.67
C ILE A 143 -0.78 -17.59 1.58
N GLN A 144 -0.47 -16.60 2.41
CA GLN A 144 0.62 -16.65 3.36
C GLN A 144 0.36 -15.66 4.50
N ARG A 145 0.58 -16.10 5.73
CA ARG A 145 0.65 -15.23 6.89
C ARG A 145 2.06 -14.68 7.01
N ILE A 146 2.20 -13.37 7.20
CA ILE A 146 3.47 -12.74 7.56
C ILE A 146 3.65 -12.94 9.06
N GLN A 147 4.80 -13.52 9.46
CA GLN A 147 5.12 -13.81 10.85
C GLN A 147 6.54 -13.31 11.18
N ALA A 148 6.76 -13.03 12.46
CA ALA A 148 8.06 -12.63 12.95
C ALA A 148 9.10 -13.71 12.66
N PHE A 149 10.28 -13.30 12.14
CA PHE A 149 11.42 -14.17 11.82
C PHE A 149 11.14 -15.29 10.79
N GLU A 150 10.00 -15.20 10.09
CA GLU A 150 9.71 -16.10 8.98
C GLU A 150 9.88 -15.38 7.64
N PRO A 151 10.64 -15.94 6.69
CA PRO A 151 10.82 -15.30 5.39
C PRO A 151 9.54 -15.39 4.56
N LEU A 152 9.34 -14.39 3.70
CA LEU A 152 8.32 -14.47 2.66
C LEU A 152 8.63 -15.61 1.70
N PRO A 153 7.60 -16.27 1.11
CA PRO A 153 7.79 -17.35 0.16
C PRO A 153 8.46 -16.84 -1.11
N ASP A 154 8.98 -17.75 -1.93
CA ASP A 154 9.44 -17.35 -3.27
C ASP A 154 8.24 -16.87 -4.10
N LEU A 155 8.25 -15.59 -4.42
CA LEU A 155 7.19 -14.94 -5.19
C LEU A 155 7.46 -14.95 -6.71
N GLY A 156 8.52 -15.62 -7.14
CA GLY A 156 8.90 -15.82 -8.55
C GLY A 156 9.24 -14.52 -9.29
N ALA A 157 9.39 -13.41 -8.58
CA ALA A 157 9.65 -12.11 -9.22
C ALA A 157 10.22 -11.07 -8.25
N LYS A 158 10.86 -10.05 -8.83
CA LYS A 158 11.22 -8.81 -8.10
C LYS A 158 10.19 -7.73 -8.38
N PHE A 159 9.88 -6.93 -7.34
CA PHE A 159 8.82 -5.92 -7.39
C PHE A 159 9.39 -4.51 -7.42
N ASN A 160 8.79 -3.64 -8.22
CA ASN A 160 9.14 -2.22 -8.29
C ASN A 160 8.50 -1.41 -7.16
N LEU A 161 7.42 -1.94 -6.59
CA LEU A 161 6.69 -1.36 -5.48
C LEU A 161 6.17 -2.48 -4.59
N VAL A 162 6.40 -2.34 -3.30
CA VAL A 162 5.73 -3.14 -2.26
C VAL A 162 4.82 -2.20 -1.48
N THR A 163 3.58 -2.60 -1.26
CA THR A 163 2.59 -1.86 -0.48
C THR A 163 2.05 -2.72 0.66
N ALA A 164 1.65 -2.06 1.74
CA ALA A 164 0.82 -2.62 2.80
C ALA A 164 -0.10 -1.52 3.31
N PHE A 165 -1.41 -1.74 3.29
CA PHE A 165 -2.37 -0.72 3.64
C PHE A 165 -3.16 -1.11 4.89
N MET A 166 -2.87 -0.46 6.01
CA MET A 166 -3.59 -0.64 7.27
C MET A 166 -3.57 -2.08 7.75
N ILE A 167 -2.44 -2.76 7.61
CA ILE A 167 -2.23 -4.10 8.18
C ILE A 167 -1.52 -4.03 9.52
N CYS A 168 -1.71 -5.04 10.35
CA CYS A 168 -0.92 -5.29 11.54
C CYS A 168 0.07 -6.41 11.23
N PHE A 169 1.33 -6.22 11.58
CA PHE A 169 2.40 -7.20 11.41
C PHE A 169 2.57 -8.10 12.65
N ASN A 170 1.55 -8.16 13.48
CA ASN A 170 1.41 -8.97 14.68
C ASN A 170 -0.02 -9.51 14.75
N ASN A 171 -0.46 -10.04 15.89
CA ASN A 171 -1.87 -10.31 16.12
C ASN A 171 -2.62 -9.00 16.38
N HIS A 172 -3.58 -8.68 15.54
CA HIS A 172 -4.31 -7.42 15.58
C HIS A 172 -4.84 -7.08 16.98
N LYS A 173 -4.49 -5.88 17.46
CA LYS A 173 -4.89 -5.37 18.78
C LYS A 173 -4.42 -6.22 19.97
N GLN A 174 -3.34 -6.97 19.82
CA GLN A 174 -2.70 -7.73 20.88
C GLN A 174 -1.38 -7.07 21.33
N ALA A 175 -0.89 -7.44 22.50
CA ALA A 175 0.32 -6.87 23.07
C ALA A 175 1.63 -7.45 22.49
N ASP A 176 1.55 -8.40 21.56
CA ASP A 176 2.69 -9.04 20.89
C ASP A 176 3.21 -8.18 19.72
N LEU A 177 3.49 -6.92 20.01
CA LEU A 177 4.00 -5.98 19.00
C LEU A 177 5.36 -6.41 18.47
N TRP A 178 5.57 -6.20 17.19
CA TRP A 178 6.89 -6.33 16.60
C TRP A 178 7.81 -5.21 17.10
N GLY A 179 8.97 -5.61 17.64
CA GLY A 179 10.06 -4.73 17.98
C GLY A 179 11.03 -4.51 16.83
N VAL A 180 12.18 -3.93 17.13
CA VAL A 180 13.23 -3.63 16.13
C VAL A 180 13.74 -4.90 15.45
N ALA A 181 13.91 -6.00 16.17
CA ALA A 181 14.49 -7.23 15.64
C ALA A 181 13.58 -7.90 14.59
N GLU A 182 12.25 -7.94 14.85
CA GLU A 182 11.27 -8.48 13.93
C GLU A 182 11.17 -7.63 12.65
N TRP A 183 11.14 -6.31 12.82
CA TRP A 183 11.13 -5.38 11.71
C TRP A 183 12.42 -5.40 10.89
N GLU A 184 13.57 -5.56 11.53
CA GLU A 184 14.87 -5.67 10.84
C GLU A 184 14.89 -6.93 9.97
N PHE A 185 14.52 -8.08 10.54
CA PHE A 185 14.41 -9.33 9.79
C PHE A 185 13.47 -9.19 8.60
N PHE A 186 12.26 -8.64 8.83
CA PHE A 186 11.25 -8.49 7.79
C PHE A 186 11.71 -7.57 6.65
N LEU A 187 12.31 -6.43 6.97
CA LEU A 187 12.80 -5.50 5.94
C LEU A 187 13.98 -6.07 5.16
N ASP A 188 14.87 -6.83 5.80
CA ASP A 188 15.97 -7.50 5.13
C ASP A 188 15.50 -8.63 4.21
N ASP A 189 14.50 -9.38 4.64
CA ASP A 189 13.84 -10.37 3.80
C ASP A 189 13.11 -9.70 2.63
N LEU A 190 12.34 -8.63 2.89
CA LEU A 190 11.62 -7.88 1.87
C LEU A 190 12.55 -7.30 0.81
N ALA A 191 13.77 -6.88 1.19
CA ALA A 191 14.78 -6.39 0.26
C ALA A 191 15.12 -7.41 -0.83
N ARG A 192 15.08 -8.70 -0.52
CA ARG A 192 15.30 -9.79 -1.47
C ARG A 192 14.21 -9.87 -2.56
N HIS A 193 13.03 -9.33 -2.31
CA HIS A 193 11.90 -9.30 -3.23
C HIS A 193 11.81 -8.00 -4.03
N LEU A 194 12.64 -6.98 -3.71
CA LEU A 194 12.63 -5.71 -4.42
C LEU A 194 13.47 -5.76 -5.70
N ALA A 195 12.97 -5.11 -6.74
CA ALA A 195 13.76 -4.75 -7.90
C ALA A 195 14.73 -3.61 -7.54
N PRO A 196 15.81 -3.39 -8.30
CA PRO A 196 16.68 -2.24 -8.11
C PRO A 196 15.89 -0.93 -8.04
N ARG A 197 16.11 -0.12 -6.99
CA ARG A 197 15.36 1.11 -6.70
C ARG A 197 13.85 0.89 -6.54
N GLY A 198 13.42 -0.31 -6.16
CA GLY A 198 12.05 -0.58 -5.77
C GLY A 198 11.65 0.29 -4.57
N ARG A 199 10.38 0.67 -4.51
CA ARG A 199 9.83 1.46 -3.39
C ARG A 199 9.08 0.54 -2.43
N VAL A 200 9.07 0.92 -1.15
CA VAL A 200 8.21 0.30 -0.14
C VAL A 200 7.31 1.37 0.46
N TRP A 201 6.02 1.09 0.56
CA TRP A 201 5.00 1.97 1.11
C TRP A 201 4.15 1.19 2.10
N LEU A 202 4.37 1.44 3.39
CA LEU A 202 3.64 0.78 4.46
C LEU A 202 2.75 1.81 5.16
N GLU A 203 1.46 1.51 5.28
CA GLU A 203 0.52 2.22 6.15
C GLU A 203 0.19 1.29 7.32
N LEU A 204 0.67 1.62 8.50
CA LEU A 204 0.44 0.82 9.69
C LEU A 204 -0.94 1.11 10.27
N ASN A 205 -1.55 0.08 10.84
CA ASN A 205 -2.78 0.24 11.62
C ASN A 205 -2.44 0.65 13.05
N ARG A 206 -3.41 1.22 13.76
CA ARG A 206 -3.26 1.49 15.19
C ARG A 206 -3.22 0.18 15.97
N GLU A 207 -2.30 0.09 16.87
CA GLU A 207 -2.13 -1.05 17.77
C GLU A 207 -3.06 -0.97 19.00
N TYR A 208 -2.92 -1.88 19.95
CA TYR A 208 -3.77 -1.94 21.12
C TYR A 208 -3.67 -0.69 22.01
N ASP A 209 -2.53 -0.01 22.00
CA ASP A 209 -2.24 1.22 22.74
C ASP A 209 -2.57 2.51 21.97
N GLU A 210 -3.31 2.37 20.85
CA GLU A 210 -3.71 3.45 19.92
C GLU A 210 -2.54 4.18 19.24
N THR A 211 -1.30 3.68 19.35
CA THR A 211 -0.16 4.16 18.58
C THR A 211 0.00 3.38 17.27
N PHE A 212 0.81 3.87 16.34
CA PHE A 212 1.18 3.14 15.11
C PHE A 212 2.49 2.37 15.28
N TYR A 213 3.36 2.85 16.13
CA TYR A 213 4.69 2.31 16.44
C TYR A 213 5.27 3.05 17.65
N THR A 214 6.23 2.41 18.33
CA THR A 214 6.96 3.03 19.44
C THR A 214 7.95 4.10 18.96
N PRO A 215 8.41 5.03 19.82
CA PRO A 215 9.47 5.97 19.47
C PRO A 215 10.75 5.28 18.99
N GLU A 216 11.11 4.14 19.58
CA GLU A 216 12.27 3.33 19.18
C GLU A 216 12.14 2.80 17.75
N LEU A 217 10.96 2.28 17.39
CA LEU A 217 10.67 1.85 16.00
C LEU A 217 10.69 3.02 15.02
N ARG A 218 10.21 4.19 15.42
CA ARG A 218 10.29 5.40 14.58
C ARG A 218 11.76 5.73 14.24
N GLU A 219 12.62 5.74 15.24
CA GLU A 219 14.06 5.98 15.04
C GLU A 219 14.70 4.89 14.18
N PHE A 220 14.34 3.63 14.41
CA PHE A 220 14.81 2.51 13.60
C PHE A 220 14.45 2.71 12.13
N PHE A 221 13.18 2.98 11.78
CA PHE A 221 12.76 3.21 10.39
C PHE A 221 13.48 4.39 9.76
N GLN A 222 13.68 5.49 10.51
CA GLN A 222 14.42 6.66 10.04
C GLN A 222 15.89 6.33 9.76
N ARG A 223 16.56 5.60 10.66
CA ARG A 223 17.94 5.13 10.45
C ARG A 223 18.06 4.19 9.24
N ARG A 224 17.02 3.41 8.96
CA ARG A 224 16.93 2.57 7.75
C ARG A 224 16.59 3.35 6.48
N GLY A 225 16.51 4.68 6.55
CA GLY A 225 16.27 5.56 5.39
C GLY A 225 14.80 5.77 5.03
N ALA A 226 13.88 5.45 5.91
CA ALA A 226 12.46 5.73 5.69
C ALA A 226 12.15 7.22 5.87
N THR A 227 11.25 7.73 5.04
CA THR A 227 10.47 8.92 5.32
C THR A 227 9.21 8.50 6.08
N ILE A 228 8.93 9.16 7.20
CA ILE A 228 7.76 8.85 8.04
C ILE A 228 6.79 10.03 7.98
N ASP A 229 5.55 9.73 7.60
CA ASP A 229 4.42 10.66 7.61
C ASP A 229 3.28 10.01 8.41
N GLU A 230 3.17 10.36 9.68
CA GLU A 230 2.24 9.80 10.66
C GLU A 230 2.33 8.25 10.70
N HIS A 231 1.34 7.56 10.15
CA HIS A 231 1.26 6.10 10.09
C HIS A 231 1.96 5.49 8.86
N LYS A 232 2.52 6.32 7.97
CA LYS A 232 3.15 5.89 6.72
C LYS A 232 4.66 5.81 6.88
N ILE A 233 5.20 4.68 6.49
CA ILE A 233 6.64 4.40 6.45
C ILE A 233 7.02 4.15 5.00
N ILE A 234 7.84 5.05 4.43
CA ILE A 234 8.09 5.09 2.99
C ILE A 234 9.58 4.99 2.71
N PHE A 235 9.98 3.95 1.97
CA PHE A 235 11.32 3.81 1.41
C PHE A 235 11.28 4.09 -0.10
N ASN A 236 11.87 5.21 -0.51
CA ASN A 236 11.75 5.70 -1.89
C ASN A 236 12.76 5.11 -2.88
N SER A 237 13.84 4.49 -2.41
CA SER A 237 14.97 4.05 -3.27
C SER A 237 15.55 2.70 -2.87
N GLY A 238 14.70 1.76 -2.52
CA GLY A 238 15.10 0.45 -2.00
C GLY A 238 15.21 0.44 -0.48
N LEU A 239 15.47 -0.74 0.04
CA LEU A 239 15.81 -0.95 1.45
C LEU A 239 17.33 -1.01 1.54
N PRO A 240 17.98 -0.10 2.27
CA PRO A 240 19.42 -0.19 2.47
C PRO A 240 19.75 -1.50 3.18
N THR A 241 20.68 -2.26 2.62
CA THR A 241 21.28 -3.37 3.36
C THR A 241 22.01 -2.80 4.57
N PRO A 242 21.90 -3.40 5.77
CA PRO A 242 22.71 -2.98 6.89
C PRO A 242 24.17 -2.93 6.44
N ALA A 243 24.85 -1.83 6.71
CA ALA A 243 26.30 -1.80 6.55
C ALA A 243 26.84 -2.98 7.36
N SER A 244 27.53 -3.91 6.70
CA SER A 244 28.18 -5.02 7.39
C SER A 244 29.01 -4.40 8.51
N THR A 245 28.60 -4.60 9.75
CA THR A 245 29.43 -4.30 10.88
C THR A 245 30.66 -5.19 10.72
N SER A 246 31.71 -4.64 10.14
CA SER A 246 33.02 -5.30 10.16
C SER A 246 33.33 -5.67 11.63
N PRO A 247 33.64 -6.92 11.91
CA PRO A 247 34.02 -7.29 13.26
C PRO A 247 35.18 -6.40 13.69
N ILE A 248 34.98 -5.65 14.76
CA ILE A 248 36.07 -4.92 15.43
C ILE A 248 37.13 -5.98 15.77
N ALA A 249 38.21 -5.97 15.01
CA ALA A 249 39.37 -6.80 15.30
C ALA A 249 39.81 -6.45 16.73
N ARG A 250 39.73 -7.45 17.60
CA ARG A 250 40.34 -7.39 18.93
C ARG A 250 41.82 -7.70 18.83
#